data_bf1f68a098be88e1771f317c60f6d5b4
#
_entry.id   bf1f68a098be88e1771f317c60f6d5b4
#
_cell.length_a   1.000
_cell.length_b   1.000
_cell.length_c   1.000
_cell.angle_alpha   90.00
_cell.angle_beta   90.00
_cell.angle_gamma   90.00
#
_symmetry.space_group_name_H-M   'P 1'
#
loop_
_entity.id
_entity.type
_entity.pdbx_description
1 polymer ?
#
loop_
_entity_poly.entity_id
_entity_poly.type
_entity_poly.pdbx_seq_one_letter_code
_entity_poly.pdbx_strand_id
1 'polypeptide(L)'
;FPHIKEKAFNEYFNLIKKIAKKDLFFMLKIFPYKFLSKFLCWFDRDYEYYCKENAYDVVSKIFNDKELISVLFGQFGDYGITPKKASFFIHASIVNHYLEGGWFPKGGTGVIANEICKTIKHYGGEVLVGKKVDKILVSNNNVYGVRMENGDNIYCNTVVSATGLKNTFTRLVNPTDKTKVYQNILDNIKSSVQHMYCFVKLDGTPQELNLRSSNFWIYPHRDYEKVTTEFLDDPLNAPIPLFMGFSCMKDSEWTKKYPNYSNAIILTEAKKEWFEEWENKKCMKRGKDYEEFKNQIGKRMLEEGLFRFFPELRDKVLHFNIASPLTTQYYLNTCDGESYGLDMNYYRLTKSIEIRPKTN
;
A
#
# COMPACT_ATOMS: atom_id res chain seq x y z
N PHE A 1 -15.68 10.93 23.49
CA PHE A 1 -15.95 12.33 23.06
C PHE A 1 -17.41 12.76 23.33
N PRO A 2 -17.93 12.63 24.56
CA PRO A 2 -19.34 12.94 24.88
C PRO A 2 -19.69 14.43 24.71
N HIS A 3 -18.69 15.31 24.66
CA HIS A 3 -18.85 16.75 24.45
C HIS A 3 -19.10 17.12 22.98
N ILE A 4 -18.87 16.22 22.05
CA ILE A 4 -19.10 16.45 20.62
C ILE A 4 -20.55 16.15 20.28
N LYS A 5 -21.22 17.11 19.64
CA LYS A 5 -22.62 16.95 19.24
C LYS A 5 -22.79 15.87 18.18
N GLU A 6 -23.79 15.02 18.31
CA GLU A 6 -24.15 13.99 17.34
C GLU A 6 -24.32 14.55 15.91
N LYS A 7 -24.82 15.78 15.79
CA LYS A 7 -24.96 16.48 14.51
C LYS A 7 -23.65 16.55 13.73
N ALA A 8 -22.50 16.78 14.41
CA ALA A 8 -21.20 16.87 13.73
C ALA A 8 -20.75 15.50 13.18
N PHE A 9 -21.01 14.42 13.93
CA PHE A 9 -20.75 13.06 13.42
C PHE A 9 -21.64 12.72 12.23
N ASN A 10 -22.92 13.07 12.29
CA ASN A 10 -23.85 12.87 11.18
C ASN A 10 -23.42 13.66 9.93
N GLU A 11 -22.97 14.91 10.11
CA GLU A 11 -22.40 15.72 9.02
C GLU A 11 -21.18 15.05 8.41
N TYR A 12 -20.21 14.61 9.21
CA TYR A 12 -19.01 13.92 8.76
C TYR A 12 -19.34 12.64 7.97
N PHE A 13 -20.13 11.72 8.54
CA PHE A 13 -20.44 10.46 7.87
C PHE A 13 -21.31 10.63 6.64
N ASN A 14 -22.21 11.62 6.61
CA ASN A 14 -22.98 11.95 5.42
C ASN A 14 -22.08 12.50 4.31
N LEU A 15 -21.09 13.34 4.67
CA LEU A 15 -20.09 13.83 3.73
C LEU A 15 -19.22 12.69 3.18
N ILE A 16 -18.71 11.80 4.06
CA ILE A 16 -17.97 10.60 3.67
C ILE A 16 -18.76 9.78 2.64
N LYS A 17 -20.00 9.40 2.95
CA LYS A 17 -20.87 8.62 2.05
C LYS A 17 -21.17 9.35 0.74
N LYS A 18 -21.41 10.67 0.80
CA LYS A 18 -21.65 11.50 -0.37
C LYS A 18 -20.43 11.48 -1.32
N ILE A 19 -19.24 11.68 -0.79
CA ILE A 19 -18.01 11.78 -1.60
C ILE A 19 -17.54 10.43 -2.08
N ALA A 20 -17.63 9.37 -1.29
CA ALA A 20 -17.29 8.01 -1.73
C ALA A 20 -18.16 7.55 -2.91
N LYS A 21 -19.43 7.90 -2.96
CA LYS A 21 -20.29 7.62 -4.14
C LYS A 21 -19.81 8.27 -5.44
N LYS A 22 -18.85 9.21 -5.37
CA LYS A 22 -18.21 9.84 -6.52
C LYS A 22 -17.11 8.99 -7.15
N ASP A 23 -16.87 7.78 -6.68
CA ASP A 23 -15.97 6.81 -7.32
C ASP A 23 -16.35 6.60 -8.80
N LEU A 24 -17.65 6.73 -9.14
CA LEU A 24 -18.10 6.73 -10.52
C LEU A 24 -17.41 7.83 -11.37
N PHE A 25 -17.20 9.03 -10.81
CA PHE A 25 -16.51 10.13 -11.52
C PHE A 25 -15.02 9.85 -11.70
N PHE A 26 -14.40 9.17 -10.74
CA PHE A 26 -13.05 8.63 -10.90
C PHE A 26 -13.03 7.62 -12.05
N MET A 27 -13.97 6.70 -12.11
CA MET A 27 -14.11 5.73 -13.21
C MET A 27 -14.39 6.39 -14.57
N LEU A 28 -15.14 7.49 -14.60
CA LEU A 28 -15.37 8.26 -15.81
C LEU A 28 -14.11 8.90 -16.39
N LYS A 29 -13.09 9.23 -15.56
CA LYS A 29 -11.78 9.67 -16.04
C LYS A 29 -11.04 8.58 -16.83
N ILE A 30 -11.37 7.31 -16.58
CA ILE A 30 -10.83 6.15 -17.29
C ILE A 30 -11.61 5.91 -18.61
N PHE A 31 -12.79 6.48 -18.77
CA PHE A 31 -13.65 6.27 -19.92
C PHE A 31 -13.03 6.82 -21.24
N PRO A 32 -13.14 6.09 -22.38
CA PRO A 32 -12.46 6.46 -23.61
C PRO A 32 -12.93 7.79 -24.23
N TYR A 33 -14.16 8.19 -23.94
CA TYR A 33 -14.76 9.41 -24.51
C TYR A 33 -14.52 10.62 -23.59
N LYS A 34 -13.37 11.29 -23.76
CA LYS A 34 -12.97 12.44 -22.94
C LYS A 34 -14.01 13.58 -22.89
N PHE A 35 -14.73 13.81 -23.98
CA PHE A 35 -15.75 14.85 -24.03
C PHE A 35 -16.90 14.53 -23.07
N LEU A 36 -17.42 13.29 -23.12
CA LEU A 36 -18.50 12.86 -22.24
C LEU A 36 -18.05 12.85 -20.76
N SER A 37 -16.85 12.40 -20.50
CA SER A 37 -16.24 12.43 -19.16
C SER A 37 -16.14 13.86 -18.60
N LYS A 38 -15.63 14.81 -19.40
CA LYS A 38 -15.56 16.23 -19.01
C LYS A 38 -16.93 16.85 -18.79
N PHE A 39 -17.89 16.52 -19.65
CA PHE A 39 -19.27 17.01 -19.55
C PHE A 39 -19.93 16.50 -18.27
N LEU A 40 -19.83 15.22 -17.95
CA LEU A 40 -20.38 14.65 -16.73
C LEU A 40 -19.70 15.20 -15.47
N CYS A 41 -18.38 15.36 -15.47
CA CYS A 41 -17.65 15.98 -14.35
C CYS A 41 -18.00 17.47 -14.16
N TRP A 42 -18.46 18.17 -15.20
CA TRP A 42 -18.88 19.56 -15.10
C TRP A 42 -20.18 19.73 -14.28
N PHE A 43 -21.07 18.74 -14.30
CA PHE A 43 -22.30 18.75 -13.49
C PHE A 43 -22.04 18.45 -12.01
N ASP A 44 -20.91 17.82 -11.66
CA ASP A 44 -20.59 17.48 -10.29
C ASP A 44 -19.23 18.08 -9.87
N ARG A 45 -19.32 19.31 -9.35
CA ARG A 45 -18.15 20.03 -8.87
C ARG A 45 -17.60 19.50 -7.55
N ASP A 46 -18.39 18.76 -6.78
CA ASP A 46 -17.96 18.20 -5.49
C ASP A 46 -16.77 17.25 -5.65
N TYR A 47 -16.81 16.36 -6.66
CA TYR A 47 -15.72 15.44 -6.92
C TYR A 47 -14.40 16.18 -7.14
N GLU A 48 -14.38 17.16 -8.04
CA GLU A 48 -13.18 17.92 -8.36
C GLU A 48 -12.70 18.77 -7.17
N TYR A 49 -13.63 19.33 -6.41
CA TYR A 49 -13.35 20.10 -5.20
C TYR A 49 -12.64 19.23 -4.16
N TYR A 50 -13.24 18.09 -3.76
CA TYR A 50 -12.70 17.22 -2.71
C TYR A 50 -11.48 16.39 -3.15
N CYS A 51 -11.20 16.28 -4.44
CA CYS A 51 -9.91 15.79 -4.92
C CYS A 51 -8.77 16.79 -4.68
N LYS A 52 -9.06 18.09 -4.63
CA LYS A 52 -8.09 19.18 -4.42
C LYS A 52 -7.90 19.57 -2.96
N GLU A 53 -8.95 19.44 -2.15
CA GLU A 53 -8.89 19.77 -0.73
C GLU A 53 -8.14 18.68 0.04
N ASN A 54 -7.26 19.07 0.96
CA ASN A 54 -6.64 18.09 1.85
C ASN A 54 -7.63 17.61 2.91
N ALA A 55 -7.43 16.37 3.33
CA ALA A 55 -8.36 15.70 4.24
C ALA A 55 -8.43 16.39 5.61
N TYR A 56 -7.28 16.82 6.15
CA TYR A 56 -7.20 17.45 7.46
C TYR A 56 -8.03 18.73 7.52
N ASP A 57 -7.92 19.63 6.51
CA ASP A 57 -8.63 20.90 6.51
C ASP A 57 -10.15 20.70 6.38
N VAL A 58 -10.59 19.72 5.59
CA VAL A 58 -12.03 19.41 5.48
C VAL A 58 -12.60 18.92 6.81
N VAL A 59 -11.92 17.97 7.47
CA VAL A 59 -12.38 17.43 8.76
C VAL A 59 -12.32 18.48 9.88
N SER A 60 -11.30 19.37 9.85
CA SER A 60 -11.14 20.46 10.82
C SER A 60 -12.22 21.56 10.72
N LYS A 61 -12.93 21.63 9.58
CA LYS A 61 -14.11 22.52 9.44
C LYS A 61 -15.34 21.96 10.17
N ILE A 62 -15.39 20.63 10.37
CA ILE A 62 -16.51 19.93 11.04
C ILE A 62 -16.24 19.78 12.55
N PHE A 63 -15.00 19.47 12.90
CA PHE A 63 -14.58 19.23 14.29
C PHE A 63 -13.47 20.17 14.72
N ASN A 64 -13.59 20.70 15.96
CA ASN A 64 -12.55 21.55 16.58
C ASN A 64 -11.66 20.75 17.55
N ASP A 65 -12.07 19.53 17.94
CA ASP A 65 -11.33 18.68 18.85
C ASP A 65 -10.18 17.96 18.11
N LYS A 66 -8.96 18.35 18.42
CA LYS A 66 -7.75 17.80 17.76
C LYS A 66 -7.53 16.32 18.09
N GLU A 67 -8.01 15.85 19.25
CA GLU A 67 -7.91 14.45 19.62
C GLU A 67 -8.85 13.60 18.78
N LEU A 68 -10.13 14.04 18.65
CA LEU A 68 -11.08 13.38 17.77
C LEU A 68 -10.60 13.37 16.32
N ILE A 69 -10.10 14.51 15.82
CA ILE A 69 -9.55 14.60 14.46
C ILE A 69 -8.45 13.56 14.27
N SER A 70 -7.51 13.41 15.21
CA SER A 70 -6.47 12.39 15.09
C SER A 70 -7.04 10.97 15.11
N VAL A 71 -8.05 10.67 15.93
CA VAL A 71 -8.70 9.36 15.93
C VAL A 71 -9.37 9.06 14.59
N LEU A 72 -10.05 10.04 13.97
CA LEU A 72 -10.69 9.88 12.66
C LEU A 72 -9.69 9.62 11.54
N PHE A 73 -8.45 10.06 11.68
CA PHE A 73 -7.37 9.80 10.74
C PHE A 73 -6.48 8.60 11.11
N GLY A 74 -6.78 7.87 12.17
CA GLY A 74 -5.96 6.75 12.63
C GLY A 74 -5.65 5.68 11.58
N GLN A 75 -6.42 5.60 10.50
CA GLN A 75 -6.24 4.67 9.39
C GLN A 75 -5.48 5.26 8.19
N PHE A 76 -4.83 6.42 8.33
CA PHE A 76 -4.16 7.05 7.17
C PHE A 76 -3.08 6.16 6.53
N GLY A 77 -2.51 5.22 7.28
CA GLY A 77 -1.59 4.23 6.75
C GLY A 77 -2.18 3.35 5.64
N ASP A 78 -3.51 3.16 5.57
CA ASP A 78 -4.17 2.39 4.52
C ASP A 78 -4.07 3.07 3.13
N TYR A 79 -3.86 4.37 3.08
CA TYR A 79 -3.59 5.10 1.84
C TYR A 79 -2.17 5.68 1.76
N GLY A 80 -1.34 5.47 2.80
CA GLY A 80 0.10 5.68 2.77
C GLY A 80 0.56 7.14 2.66
N ILE A 81 -0.26 8.09 3.12
CA ILE A 81 0.08 9.51 3.10
C ILE A 81 -0.63 10.23 4.25
N THR A 82 0.08 11.17 4.89
CA THR A 82 -0.45 11.90 6.05
C THR A 82 -1.66 12.78 5.70
N PRO A 83 -2.57 13.04 6.66
CA PRO A 83 -3.84 13.72 6.42
C PRO A 83 -3.75 15.10 5.75
N LYS A 84 -2.69 15.87 6.02
CA LYS A 84 -2.47 17.19 5.40
C LYS A 84 -2.00 17.12 3.95
N LYS A 85 -1.53 15.95 3.50
CA LYS A 85 -1.07 15.71 2.12
C LYS A 85 -2.09 14.88 1.32
N ALA A 86 -2.94 14.12 1.99
CA ALA A 86 -3.99 13.32 1.36
C ALA A 86 -5.15 14.18 0.88
N SER A 87 -5.76 13.82 -0.26
CA SER A 87 -7.03 14.42 -0.65
C SER A 87 -8.18 13.92 0.23
N PHE A 88 -9.19 14.75 0.45
CA PHE A 88 -10.37 14.30 1.18
C PHE A 88 -11.12 13.19 0.44
N PHE A 89 -11.08 13.17 -0.89
CA PHE A 89 -11.66 12.09 -1.69
C PHE A 89 -11.08 10.72 -1.33
N ILE A 90 -9.75 10.59 -1.22
CA ILE A 90 -9.09 9.32 -0.84
C ILE A 90 -9.49 8.93 0.59
N HIS A 91 -9.44 9.88 1.53
CA HIS A 91 -9.86 9.63 2.90
C HIS A 91 -11.31 9.14 2.98
N ALA A 92 -12.22 9.81 2.29
CA ALA A 92 -13.63 9.45 2.25
C ALA A 92 -13.86 8.06 1.66
N SER A 93 -13.17 7.71 0.57
CA SER A 93 -13.27 6.39 -0.06
C SER A 93 -12.82 5.28 0.88
N ILE A 94 -11.69 5.46 1.59
CA ILE A 94 -11.17 4.47 2.55
C ILE A 94 -12.08 4.34 3.78
N VAL A 95 -12.52 5.45 4.38
CA VAL A 95 -13.44 5.39 5.53
C VAL A 95 -14.75 4.70 5.13
N ASN A 96 -15.33 5.07 3.97
CA ASN A 96 -16.56 4.44 3.48
C ASN A 96 -16.40 2.94 3.23
N HIS A 97 -15.24 2.51 2.71
CA HIS A 97 -14.93 1.10 2.48
C HIS A 97 -15.08 0.27 3.77
N TYR A 98 -14.64 0.82 4.91
CA TYR A 98 -14.70 0.13 6.21
C TYR A 98 -16.03 0.28 6.95
N LEU A 99 -16.96 1.11 6.50
CA LEU A 99 -18.28 1.25 7.15
C LEU A 99 -19.11 -0.06 7.08
N GLU A 100 -18.83 -0.92 6.11
CA GLU A 100 -19.46 -2.23 5.95
C GLU A 100 -18.60 -3.38 6.54
N GLY A 101 -17.49 -3.04 7.22
CA GLY A 101 -16.57 -3.99 7.85
C GLY A 101 -15.41 -4.39 6.96
N GLY A 102 -14.54 -5.25 7.48
CA GLY A 102 -13.38 -5.83 6.80
C GLY A 102 -13.55 -7.33 6.59
N TRP A 103 -13.01 -7.86 5.50
CA TRP A 103 -13.10 -9.26 5.13
C TRP A 103 -11.72 -9.88 4.99
N PHE A 104 -11.58 -11.13 5.40
CA PHE A 104 -10.35 -11.90 5.25
C PHE A 104 -10.66 -13.25 4.59
N PRO A 105 -9.88 -13.71 3.60
CA PRO A 105 -10.17 -14.95 2.89
C PRO A 105 -9.93 -16.15 3.80
N LYS A 106 -10.92 -17.06 3.86
CA LYS A 106 -10.81 -18.34 4.55
C LYS A 106 -9.68 -19.16 3.92
N GLY A 107 -8.74 -19.60 4.73
CA GLY A 107 -7.55 -20.34 4.29
C GLY A 107 -6.34 -19.44 3.98
N GLY A 108 -6.43 -18.14 4.26
CA GLY A 108 -5.36 -17.15 4.09
C GLY A 108 -5.35 -16.52 2.69
N THR A 109 -4.57 -15.45 2.53
CA THR A 109 -4.54 -14.65 1.30
C THR A 109 -4.06 -15.43 0.06
N GLY A 110 -3.27 -16.49 0.23
CA GLY A 110 -2.81 -17.35 -0.86
C GLY A 110 -3.95 -18.07 -1.62
N VAL A 111 -5.12 -18.23 -1.00
CA VAL A 111 -6.30 -18.81 -1.65
C VAL A 111 -6.73 -18.02 -2.87
N ILE A 112 -6.63 -16.68 -2.82
CA ILE A 112 -7.00 -15.80 -3.94
C ILE A 112 -6.18 -16.16 -5.19
N ALA A 113 -4.86 -16.22 -5.06
CA ALA A 113 -3.99 -16.58 -6.18
C ALA A 113 -4.25 -18.01 -6.66
N ASN A 114 -4.42 -18.96 -5.75
CA ASN A 114 -4.67 -20.37 -6.08
C ASN A 114 -5.97 -20.54 -6.88
N GLU A 115 -7.06 -19.88 -6.51
CA GLU A 115 -8.33 -19.99 -7.23
C GLU A 115 -8.28 -19.30 -8.60
N ILE A 116 -7.58 -18.15 -8.70
CA ILE A 116 -7.33 -17.50 -10.00
C ILE A 116 -6.48 -18.43 -10.91
N CYS A 117 -5.43 -19.06 -10.38
CA CYS A 117 -4.60 -20.00 -11.14
C CYS A 117 -5.41 -21.21 -11.65
N LYS A 118 -6.33 -21.74 -10.85
CA LYS A 118 -7.23 -22.83 -11.28
C LYS A 118 -8.13 -22.36 -12.44
N THR A 119 -8.67 -21.16 -12.35
CA THR A 119 -9.52 -20.57 -13.41
C THR A 119 -8.73 -20.39 -14.70
N ILE A 120 -7.52 -19.84 -14.62
CA ILE A 120 -6.65 -19.68 -15.80
C ILE A 120 -6.42 -21.03 -16.49
N LYS A 121 -6.03 -22.05 -15.73
CA LYS A 121 -5.79 -23.39 -16.25
C LYS A 121 -7.05 -24.05 -16.84
N HIS A 122 -8.20 -23.84 -16.21
CA HIS A 122 -9.48 -24.36 -16.70
C HIS A 122 -9.81 -23.85 -18.11
N TYR A 123 -9.46 -22.60 -18.41
CA TYR A 123 -9.64 -21.98 -19.73
C TYR A 123 -8.44 -22.17 -20.67
N GLY A 124 -7.55 -23.11 -20.40
CA GLY A 124 -6.42 -23.46 -21.26
C GLY A 124 -5.24 -22.48 -21.18
N GLY A 125 -5.25 -21.57 -20.20
CA GLY A 125 -4.12 -20.68 -19.93
C GLY A 125 -3.04 -21.34 -19.07
N GLU A 126 -1.86 -20.70 -19.03
CA GLU A 126 -0.72 -21.14 -18.22
C GLU A 126 -0.31 -20.08 -17.20
N VAL A 127 0.22 -20.52 -16.06
CA VAL A 127 0.85 -19.67 -15.05
C VAL A 127 2.30 -20.10 -14.93
N LEU A 128 3.20 -19.26 -15.41
CA LEU A 128 4.64 -19.51 -15.42
C LEU A 128 5.30 -18.78 -14.24
N VAL A 129 5.99 -19.51 -13.39
CA VAL A 129 6.80 -18.97 -12.27
C VAL A 129 8.28 -19.07 -12.58
N GLY A 130 9.10 -18.20 -11.96
CA GLY A 130 10.54 -18.15 -12.25
C GLY A 130 10.85 -17.69 -13.69
N LYS A 131 9.90 -17.04 -14.35
CA LYS A 131 9.98 -16.56 -15.73
C LYS A 131 9.87 -15.04 -15.76
N LYS A 132 10.97 -14.35 -15.59
CA LYS A 132 11.03 -12.89 -15.60
C LYS A 132 10.95 -12.36 -17.04
N VAL A 133 10.04 -11.41 -17.26
CA VAL A 133 9.94 -10.66 -18.51
C VAL A 133 11.00 -9.56 -18.51
N ASP A 134 11.82 -9.50 -19.55
CA ASP A 134 12.84 -8.47 -19.77
C ASP A 134 12.31 -7.30 -20.59
N LYS A 135 11.54 -7.60 -21.65
CA LYS A 135 10.99 -6.57 -22.55
C LYS A 135 9.60 -6.92 -23.06
N ILE A 136 8.81 -5.88 -23.28
CA ILE A 136 7.59 -5.93 -24.09
C ILE A 136 8.01 -5.60 -25.53
N LEU A 137 7.70 -6.51 -26.45
CA LEU A 137 8.08 -6.41 -27.85
C LEU A 137 7.05 -5.57 -28.60
N VAL A 138 7.51 -4.44 -29.16
CA VAL A 138 6.67 -3.48 -29.90
C VAL A 138 7.30 -3.22 -31.27
N SER A 139 6.47 -3.28 -32.34
CA SER A 139 6.84 -2.89 -33.70
C SER A 139 5.69 -2.12 -34.34
N ASN A 140 5.99 -1.04 -35.04
CA ASN A 140 4.98 -0.18 -35.70
C ASN A 140 3.84 0.25 -34.73
N ASN A 141 4.19 0.58 -33.49
CA ASN A 141 3.26 0.91 -32.40
C ASN A 141 2.29 -0.22 -31.98
N ASN A 142 2.53 -1.46 -32.39
CA ASN A 142 1.75 -2.62 -31.98
C ASN A 142 2.60 -3.57 -31.14
N VAL A 143 2.02 -4.07 -30.07
CA VAL A 143 2.62 -5.15 -29.29
C VAL A 143 2.51 -6.44 -30.07
N TYR A 144 3.60 -7.23 -30.10
CA TYR A 144 3.60 -8.55 -30.71
C TYR A 144 4.14 -9.66 -29.80
N GLY A 145 4.47 -9.35 -28.54
CA GLY A 145 4.90 -10.34 -27.58
C GLY A 145 5.69 -9.79 -26.41
N VAL A 146 6.31 -10.69 -25.66
CA VAL A 146 7.26 -10.37 -24.58
C VAL A 146 8.54 -11.17 -24.77
N ARG A 147 9.68 -10.61 -24.36
CA ARG A 147 10.96 -11.31 -24.26
C ARG A 147 11.26 -11.61 -22.81
N MET A 148 11.62 -12.84 -22.54
CA MET A 148 12.03 -13.30 -21.22
C MET A 148 13.51 -12.99 -20.97
N GLU A 149 13.94 -12.97 -19.72
CA GLU A 149 15.33 -12.69 -19.32
C GLU A 149 16.34 -13.71 -19.90
N ASN A 150 15.91 -14.95 -20.15
CA ASN A 150 16.72 -15.98 -20.80
C ASN A 150 16.79 -15.85 -22.33
N GLY A 151 16.18 -14.82 -22.92
CA GLY A 151 16.15 -14.56 -24.35
C GLY A 151 14.96 -15.15 -25.11
N ASP A 152 14.17 -16.05 -24.53
CA ASP A 152 12.98 -16.64 -25.16
C ASP A 152 11.93 -15.57 -25.46
N ASN A 153 11.20 -15.70 -26.56
CA ASN A 153 10.07 -14.84 -26.88
C ASN A 153 8.76 -15.61 -26.75
N ILE A 154 7.76 -14.94 -26.17
CA ILE A 154 6.37 -15.40 -26.18
C ILE A 154 5.58 -14.40 -27.02
N TYR A 155 5.03 -14.86 -28.14
CA TYR A 155 4.30 -14.00 -29.06
C TYR A 155 2.82 -13.91 -28.69
N CYS A 156 2.28 -12.68 -28.70
CA CYS A 156 0.87 -12.40 -28.43
C CYS A 156 0.48 -11.02 -28.98
N ASN A 157 -0.82 -10.82 -29.22
CA ASN A 157 -1.35 -9.56 -29.73
C ASN A 157 -1.74 -8.56 -28.63
N THR A 158 -1.74 -9.00 -27.37
CA THR A 158 -2.11 -8.16 -26.24
C THR A 158 -1.26 -8.50 -25.04
N VAL A 159 -0.73 -7.48 -24.37
CA VAL A 159 0.00 -7.59 -23.10
C VAL A 159 -0.67 -6.74 -22.03
N VAL A 160 -0.98 -7.36 -20.89
CA VAL A 160 -1.45 -6.64 -19.69
C VAL A 160 -0.29 -6.60 -18.71
N SER A 161 0.23 -5.39 -18.44
CA SER A 161 1.33 -5.20 -17.50
C SER A 161 0.78 -4.78 -16.12
N ALA A 162 0.94 -5.65 -15.14
CA ALA A 162 0.60 -5.39 -13.73
C ALA A 162 1.83 -5.01 -12.88
N THR A 163 2.99 -4.72 -13.50
CA THR A 163 4.24 -4.42 -12.80
C THR A 163 4.38 -2.96 -12.35
N GLY A 164 3.32 -2.16 -12.53
CA GLY A 164 3.30 -0.73 -12.27
C GLY A 164 3.72 0.11 -13.48
N LEU A 165 3.23 1.35 -13.53
CA LEU A 165 3.48 2.27 -14.66
C LEU A 165 4.97 2.56 -14.83
N LYS A 166 5.69 2.81 -13.73
CA LYS A 166 7.11 3.15 -13.76
C LYS A 166 7.92 1.99 -14.38
N ASN A 167 7.78 0.76 -13.87
CA ASN A 167 8.44 -0.40 -14.44
C ASN A 167 8.07 -0.63 -15.92
N THR A 168 6.78 -0.51 -16.25
CA THR A 168 6.32 -0.73 -17.62
C THR A 168 6.99 0.23 -18.61
N PHE A 169 6.93 1.53 -18.36
CA PHE A 169 7.38 2.53 -19.32
C PHE A 169 8.87 2.90 -19.22
N THR A 170 9.53 2.66 -18.09
CA THR A 170 10.96 2.98 -17.96
C THR A 170 11.87 1.77 -18.18
N ARG A 171 11.36 0.55 -17.98
CA ARG A 171 12.17 -0.68 -18.06
C ARG A 171 11.73 -1.64 -19.16
N LEU A 172 10.41 -1.91 -19.28
CA LEU A 172 9.91 -2.99 -20.13
C LEU A 172 9.63 -2.53 -21.56
N VAL A 173 9.22 -1.30 -21.80
CA VAL A 173 8.94 -0.77 -23.14
C VAL A 173 10.10 0.10 -23.59
N ASN A 174 10.61 -0.15 -24.80
CA ASN A 174 11.60 0.75 -25.39
C ASN A 174 10.97 2.11 -25.69
N PRO A 175 11.71 3.23 -25.51
CA PRO A 175 11.21 4.56 -25.82
C PRO A 175 10.73 4.68 -27.26
N THR A 176 9.50 5.12 -27.42
CA THR A 176 8.94 5.58 -28.69
C THR A 176 8.48 7.01 -28.53
N ASP A 177 8.19 7.73 -29.60
CA ASP A 177 7.67 9.10 -29.49
C ASP A 177 6.40 9.20 -28.64
N LYS A 178 5.56 8.14 -28.66
CA LYS A 178 4.34 8.06 -27.86
C LYS A 178 4.61 7.74 -26.40
N THR A 179 5.57 6.87 -26.08
CA THR A 179 5.86 6.44 -24.69
C THR A 179 6.84 7.36 -23.98
N LYS A 180 7.65 8.12 -24.70
CA LYS A 180 8.62 9.07 -24.15
C LYS A 180 7.96 10.16 -23.29
N VAL A 181 6.74 10.57 -23.64
CA VAL A 181 5.95 11.52 -22.84
C VAL A 181 5.67 10.94 -21.44
N TYR A 182 5.31 9.65 -21.35
CA TYR A 182 5.05 8.99 -20.07
C TYR A 182 6.34 8.80 -19.26
N GLN A 183 7.46 8.49 -19.90
CA GLN A 183 8.75 8.40 -19.21
C GLN A 183 9.08 9.74 -18.52
N ASN A 184 9.02 10.85 -19.24
CA ASN A 184 9.29 12.18 -18.69
C ASN A 184 8.35 12.55 -17.54
N ILE A 185 7.07 12.14 -17.59
CA ILE A 185 6.12 12.37 -16.51
C ILE A 185 6.47 11.50 -15.30
N LEU A 186 6.78 10.23 -15.51
CA LEU A 186 7.07 9.26 -14.46
C LEU A 186 8.39 9.54 -13.73
N ASP A 187 9.37 10.12 -14.43
CA ASP A 187 10.64 10.57 -13.83
C ASP A 187 10.44 11.68 -12.78
N ASN A 188 9.34 12.46 -12.91
CA ASN A 188 9.00 13.55 -11.99
C ASN A 188 8.00 13.12 -10.90
N ILE A 189 7.51 11.88 -10.90
CA ILE A 189 6.59 11.37 -9.87
C ILE A 189 7.34 10.45 -8.92
N LYS A 190 7.26 10.80 -7.64
CA LYS A 190 7.83 9.99 -6.57
C LYS A 190 7.07 8.67 -6.43
N SER A 191 7.79 7.65 -5.99
CA SER A 191 7.18 6.44 -5.46
C SER A 191 6.48 6.74 -4.13
N SER A 192 5.46 5.95 -3.80
CA SER A 192 4.77 6.05 -2.51
C SER A 192 5.68 5.63 -1.35
N VAL A 193 5.14 5.72 -0.13
CA VAL A 193 5.84 5.30 1.08
C VAL A 193 6.36 3.86 0.97
N GLN A 194 7.55 3.64 1.50
CA GLN A 194 8.12 2.32 1.75
C GLN A 194 7.86 1.91 3.19
N HIS A 195 7.95 0.60 3.46
CA HIS A 195 7.78 0.07 4.81
C HIS A 195 8.88 -0.92 5.20
N MET A 196 9.12 -1.00 6.49
CA MET A 196 9.73 -2.17 7.11
C MET A 196 8.64 -3.07 7.67
N TYR A 197 8.87 -4.37 7.58
CA TYR A 197 7.96 -5.40 8.07
C TYR A 197 8.69 -6.29 9.06
N CYS A 198 8.08 -6.54 10.22
CA CYS A 198 8.51 -7.55 11.16
C CYS A 198 7.48 -8.69 11.17
N PHE A 199 7.89 -9.85 10.69
CA PHE A 199 7.10 -11.08 10.69
C PHE A 199 7.49 -11.89 11.91
N VAL A 200 6.55 -12.17 12.80
CA VAL A 200 6.80 -12.85 14.08
C VAL A 200 6.08 -14.18 14.10
N LYS A 201 6.81 -15.24 14.46
CA LYS A 201 6.26 -16.56 14.77
C LYS A 201 6.17 -16.72 16.29
N LEU A 202 4.98 -17.08 16.77
CA LEU A 202 4.68 -17.24 18.19
C LEU A 202 4.40 -18.71 18.51
N ASP A 203 4.84 -19.15 19.68
CA ASP A 203 4.59 -20.46 20.27
C ASP A 203 3.22 -20.46 20.99
N GLY A 204 2.30 -21.26 20.51
CA GLY A 204 0.94 -21.38 21.02
C GLY A 204 -0.13 -20.99 19.99
N THR A 205 -1.33 -21.51 20.21
CA THR A 205 -2.50 -21.18 19.39
C THR A 205 -2.97 -19.74 19.62
N PRO A 206 -3.71 -19.13 18.67
CA PRO A 206 -4.27 -17.81 18.86
C PRO A 206 -5.14 -17.67 20.11
N GLN A 207 -5.84 -18.74 20.49
CA GLN A 207 -6.73 -18.78 21.66
C GLN A 207 -5.92 -18.85 22.97
N GLU A 208 -4.90 -19.73 23.05
CA GLU A 208 -4.01 -19.82 24.22
C GLU A 208 -3.26 -18.51 24.47
N LEU A 209 -2.88 -17.81 23.41
CA LEU A 209 -2.20 -16.54 23.50
C LEU A 209 -3.13 -15.33 23.63
N ASN A 210 -4.46 -15.56 23.74
CA ASN A 210 -5.49 -14.51 23.86
C ASN A 210 -5.32 -13.37 22.83
N LEU A 211 -4.98 -13.72 21.58
CA LEU A 211 -4.76 -12.75 20.53
C LEU A 211 -6.09 -12.14 20.07
N ARG A 212 -6.02 -10.92 19.51
CA ARG A 212 -7.19 -10.18 19.04
C ARG A 212 -7.26 -10.16 17.51
N SER A 213 -8.47 -10.22 16.95
CA SER A 213 -8.71 -10.12 15.50
C SER A 213 -8.57 -8.68 14.96
N SER A 214 -8.64 -7.67 15.84
CA SER A 214 -8.47 -6.26 15.47
C SER A 214 -7.03 -5.94 15.05
N ASN A 215 -6.90 -4.96 14.16
CA ASN A 215 -5.63 -4.31 13.89
C ASN A 215 -5.34 -3.23 14.93
N PHE A 216 -4.06 -2.92 15.13
CA PHE A 216 -3.58 -1.90 16.04
C PHE A 216 -2.85 -0.83 15.23
N TRP A 217 -3.34 0.39 15.30
CA TRP A 217 -2.68 1.58 14.81
C TRP A 217 -2.08 2.31 16.00
N ILE A 218 -0.77 2.36 16.07
CA ILE A 218 -0.01 2.82 17.23
C ILE A 218 0.74 4.07 16.82
N TYR A 219 0.37 5.20 17.40
CA TYR A 219 1.01 6.49 17.17
C TYR A 219 1.52 7.06 18.49
N PRO A 220 2.81 7.42 18.57
CA PRO A 220 3.38 8.03 19.77
C PRO A 220 2.73 9.36 20.16
N HIS A 221 2.16 10.05 19.19
CA HIS A 221 1.59 11.37 19.37
C HIS A 221 0.53 11.71 18.27
N ARG A 222 -0.29 12.72 18.50
CA ARG A 222 -1.47 13.05 17.67
C ARG A 222 -1.18 13.82 16.38
N ASP A 223 0.00 14.41 16.25
CA ASP A 223 0.44 15.08 15.02
C ASP A 223 1.15 14.08 14.13
N TYR A 224 0.43 13.51 13.18
CA TYR A 224 0.93 12.44 12.32
C TYR A 224 2.03 12.92 11.37
N GLU A 225 1.97 14.18 10.90
CA GLU A 225 3.03 14.76 10.08
C GLU A 225 4.35 14.83 10.87
N LYS A 226 4.25 15.27 12.14
CA LYS A 226 5.41 15.36 13.03
C LYS A 226 6.00 13.98 13.33
N VAL A 227 5.15 13.03 13.77
CA VAL A 227 5.59 11.65 14.09
C VAL A 227 6.28 11.01 12.89
N THR A 228 5.64 11.07 11.70
CA THR A 228 6.21 10.48 10.49
C THR A 228 7.54 11.15 10.13
N THR A 229 7.62 12.48 10.18
CA THR A 229 8.85 13.21 9.84
C THR A 229 9.99 12.89 10.80
N GLU A 230 9.75 12.98 12.10
CA GLU A 230 10.76 12.72 13.12
C GLU A 230 11.30 11.28 13.01
N PHE A 231 10.41 10.30 12.85
CA PHE A 231 10.81 8.91 12.70
C PHE A 231 11.58 8.66 11.40
N LEU A 232 11.15 9.23 10.29
CA LEU A 232 11.83 9.07 9.01
C LEU A 232 13.21 9.76 8.98
N ASP A 233 13.44 10.76 9.83
CA ASP A 233 14.74 11.44 9.94
C ASP A 233 15.69 10.76 10.94
N ASP A 234 15.16 10.13 12.00
CA ASP A 234 15.95 9.38 12.97
C ASP A 234 15.26 8.05 13.36
N PRO A 235 15.36 6.99 12.52
CA PRO A 235 14.66 5.72 12.74
C PRO A 235 15.15 4.94 13.95
N LEU A 236 16.29 5.28 14.54
CA LEU A 236 16.85 4.57 15.68
C LEU A 236 16.43 5.17 17.03
N ASN A 237 16.13 6.47 17.10
CA ASN A 237 15.88 7.15 18.37
C ASN A 237 14.52 7.82 18.44
N ALA A 238 13.97 8.34 17.32
CA ALA A 238 12.70 9.03 17.33
C ALA A 238 11.52 8.07 17.62
N PRO A 239 10.40 8.56 18.19
CA PRO A 239 9.22 7.75 18.46
C PRO A 239 8.69 7.07 17.20
N ILE A 240 8.44 5.76 17.25
CA ILE A 240 8.10 4.93 16.10
C ILE A 240 6.57 4.79 15.90
N PRO A 241 5.99 5.18 14.76
CA PRO A 241 4.62 4.85 14.40
C PRO A 241 4.55 3.40 13.91
N LEU A 242 3.55 2.64 14.35
CA LEU A 242 3.43 1.23 14.04
C LEU A 242 2.01 0.83 13.63
N PHE A 243 1.92 -0.11 12.72
CA PHE A 243 0.75 -0.95 12.53
C PHE A 243 1.08 -2.36 13.00
N MET A 244 0.14 -3.02 13.67
CA MET A 244 0.28 -4.40 14.10
C MET A 244 -1.02 -5.17 13.92
N GLY A 245 -0.92 -6.45 13.55
CA GLY A 245 -2.06 -7.34 13.45
C GLY A 245 -1.69 -8.82 13.52
N PHE A 246 -2.68 -9.63 13.85
CA PHE A 246 -2.57 -11.08 13.97
C PHE A 246 -3.40 -11.75 12.88
N SER A 247 -2.79 -12.11 11.74
CA SER A 247 -3.52 -12.72 10.62
C SER A 247 -4.05 -14.11 10.96
N CYS A 248 -3.41 -14.82 11.90
CA CYS A 248 -3.90 -16.08 12.46
C CYS A 248 -5.29 -15.98 13.10
N MET A 249 -5.64 -14.80 13.65
CA MET A 249 -6.97 -14.54 14.24
C MET A 249 -8.06 -14.27 13.20
N LYS A 250 -7.68 -13.99 11.96
CA LYS A 250 -8.59 -13.65 10.86
C LYS A 250 -8.92 -14.85 9.97
N ASP A 251 -8.04 -15.88 9.97
CA ASP A 251 -8.22 -17.10 9.18
C ASP A 251 -8.84 -18.22 10.03
N SER A 252 -10.09 -18.56 9.76
CA SER A 252 -10.80 -19.65 10.47
C SER A 252 -10.16 -21.03 10.27
N GLU A 253 -9.29 -21.21 9.28
CA GLU A 253 -8.59 -22.48 9.04
C GLU A 253 -7.17 -22.49 9.63
N TRP A 254 -6.76 -21.40 10.28
CA TRP A 254 -5.38 -21.25 10.78
C TRP A 254 -4.97 -22.40 11.70
N THR A 255 -5.73 -22.67 12.75
CA THR A 255 -5.40 -23.68 13.77
C THR A 255 -5.37 -25.10 13.20
N LYS A 256 -6.13 -25.38 12.13
CA LYS A 256 -6.03 -26.67 11.43
C LYS A 256 -4.70 -26.82 10.70
N LYS A 257 -4.19 -25.73 10.10
CA LYS A 257 -2.92 -25.74 9.37
C LYS A 257 -1.71 -25.64 10.30
N TYR A 258 -1.86 -24.90 11.38
CA TYR A 258 -0.79 -24.55 12.31
C TYR A 258 -1.23 -24.74 13.76
N PRO A 259 -1.41 -25.99 14.23
CA PRO A 259 -2.05 -26.31 15.52
C PRO A 259 -1.30 -25.77 16.74
N ASN A 260 -0.01 -25.46 16.62
CA ASN A 260 0.85 -25.03 17.74
C ASN A 260 1.42 -23.64 17.58
N TYR A 261 1.00 -22.89 16.55
CA TYR A 261 1.68 -21.63 16.22
C TYR A 261 0.69 -20.52 15.91
N SER A 262 1.10 -19.31 16.27
CA SER A 262 0.46 -18.07 15.86
C SER A 262 1.44 -17.17 15.15
N ASN A 263 0.94 -16.07 14.59
CA ASN A 263 1.79 -15.07 13.97
C ASN A 263 1.35 -13.65 14.33
N ALA A 264 2.31 -12.73 14.31
CA ALA A 264 2.07 -11.31 14.27
C ALA A 264 2.80 -10.70 13.08
N ILE A 265 2.25 -9.63 12.54
CA ILE A 265 2.92 -8.75 11.59
C ILE A 265 2.93 -7.35 12.17
N ILE A 266 4.10 -6.70 12.12
CA ILE A 266 4.28 -5.32 12.55
C ILE A 266 4.88 -4.56 11.38
N LEU A 267 4.37 -3.37 11.11
CA LEU A 267 4.84 -2.50 10.02
C LEU A 267 5.18 -1.13 10.58
N THR A 268 6.19 -0.51 9.98
CA THR A 268 6.48 0.92 10.14
C THR A 268 6.89 1.52 8.80
N GLU A 269 6.70 2.83 8.65
CA GLU A 269 7.21 3.54 7.49
C GLU A 269 8.73 3.45 7.40
N ALA A 270 9.27 3.59 6.19
CA ALA A 270 10.70 3.57 5.94
C ALA A 270 11.07 4.46 4.75
N LYS A 271 12.33 4.83 4.68
CA LYS A 271 12.94 5.47 3.51
C LYS A 271 13.90 4.50 2.83
N LYS A 272 13.86 4.40 1.49
CA LYS A 272 14.84 3.64 0.71
C LYS A 272 16.25 4.16 0.96
N GLU A 273 16.40 5.45 1.15
CA GLU A 273 17.65 6.16 1.41
C GLU A 273 18.42 5.61 2.61
N TRP A 274 17.74 5.04 3.61
CA TRP A 274 18.41 4.36 4.74
C TRP A 274 19.23 3.14 4.31
N PHE A 275 18.97 2.60 3.10
CA PHE A 275 19.49 1.34 2.59
C PHE A 275 20.27 1.48 1.29
N GLU A 276 20.55 2.70 0.82
CA GLU A 276 21.19 2.96 -0.49
C GLU A 276 22.55 2.30 -0.64
N GLU A 277 23.37 2.30 0.42
CA GLU A 277 24.70 1.69 0.37
C GLU A 277 24.69 0.17 0.15
N TRP A 278 23.56 -0.49 0.39
CA TRP A 278 23.37 -1.92 0.18
C TRP A 278 22.54 -2.25 -1.06
N GLU A 279 22.04 -1.27 -1.80
CA GLU A 279 21.12 -1.49 -2.93
C GLU A 279 21.74 -2.42 -4.00
N ASN A 280 23.01 -2.21 -4.30
CA ASN A 280 23.72 -3.00 -5.32
C ASN A 280 24.28 -4.34 -4.81
N LYS A 281 24.13 -4.62 -3.52
CA LYS A 281 24.54 -5.90 -2.95
C LYS A 281 23.48 -6.97 -3.18
N LYS A 282 23.94 -8.21 -3.48
CA LYS A 282 23.03 -9.34 -3.72
C LYS A 282 22.11 -9.59 -2.52
N CYS A 283 20.82 -9.81 -2.77
CA CYS A 283 19.88 -10.22 -1.74
C CYS A 283 20.41 -11.43 -0.95
N MET A 284 20.17 -11.47 0.35
CA MET A 284 20.72 -12.46 1.32
C MET A 284 22.25 -12.39 1.53
N LYS A 285 22.95 -11.44 0.90
CA LYS A 285 24.42 -11.26 1.02
C LYS A 285 24.78 -9.77 1.15
N ARG A 286 23.96 -8.98 1.83
CA ARG A 286 24.17 -7.53 1.97
C ARG A 286 25.21 -7.14 3.03
N GLY A 287 25.59 -8.06 3.91
CA GLY A 287 26.61 -7.83 4.95
C GLY A 287 26.00 -7.76 6.36
N LYS A 288 26.88 -7.81 7.37
CA LYS A 288 26.48 -7.80 8.79
C LYS A 288 25.91 -6.45 9.20
N ASP A 289 26.50 -5.37 8.71
CA ASP A 289 26.09 -3.98 8.90
C ASP A 289 24.63 -3.75 8.49
N TYR A 290 24.23 -4.27 7.33
CA TYR A 290 22.84 -4.26 6.87
C TYR A 290 21.90 -5.00 7.82
N GLU A 291 22.30 -6.21 8.25
CA GLU A 291 21.48 -7.01 9.16
C GLU A 291 21.39 -6.36 10.55
N GLU A 292 22.47 -5.76 11.05
CA GLU A 292 22.50 -5.05 12.32
C GLU A 292 21.56 -3.84 12.30
N PHE A 293 21.67 -2.97 11.30
CA PHE A 293 20.80 -1.80 11.16
C PHE A 293 19.33 -2.20 11.08
N LYS A 294 19.01 -3.14 10.20
CA LYS A 294 17.65 -3.67 10.02
C LYS A 294 17.09 -4.26 11.31
N ASN A 295 17.91 -5.04 12.04
CA ASN A 295 17.50 -5.68 13.28
C ASN A 295 17.36 -4.70 14.45
N GLN A 296 18.10 -3.58 14.47
CA GLN A 296 17.91 -2.54 15.49
C GLN A 296 16.48 -1.95 15.38
N ILE A 297 16.05 -1.58 14.18
CA ILE A 297 14.68 -1.09 13.95
C ILE A 297 13.66 -2.21 14.27
N GLY A 298 13.93 -3.45 13.83
CA GLY A 298 13.06 -4.60 14.11
C GLY A 298 12.85 -4.88 15.60
N LYS A 299 13.89 -4.76 16.40
CA LYS A 299 13.80 -4.87 17.87
C LYS A 299 12.92 -3.77 18.46
N ARG A 300 13.05 -2.52 17.97
CA ARG A 300 12.17 -1.44 18.38
C ARG A 300 10.70 -1.74 18.04
N MET A 301 10.43 -2.29 16.83
CA MET A 301 9.09 -2.70 16.44
C MET A 301 8.49 -3.74 17.38
N LEU A 302 9.31 -4.69 17.88
CA LEU A 302 8.89 -5.67 18.89
C LEU A 302 8.63 -5.01 20.24
N GLU A 303 9.57 -4.20 20.75
CA GLU A 303 9.51 -3.59 22.06
C GLU A 303 8.39 -2.55 22.18
N GLU A 304 8.33 -1.60 21.25
CA GLU A 304 7.38 -0.49 21.27
C GLU A 304 5.99 -0.87 20.70
N GLY A 305 5.92 -1.98 19.95
CA GLY A 305 4.68 -2.57 19.40
C GLY A 305 4.23 -3.78 20.21
N LEU A 306 4.71 -4.97 19.84
CA LEU A 306 4.18 -6.24 20.36
C LEU A 306 4.27 -6.33 21.88
N PHE A 307 5.43 -6.13 22.46
CA PHE A 307 5.64 -6.36 23.89
C PHE A 307 5.08 -5.24 24.78
N ARG A 308 4.87 -4.05 24.22
CA ARG A 308 4.19 -2.97 24.95
C ARG A 308 2.73 -3.27 25.19
N PHE A 309 2.04 -3.91 24.24
CA PHE A 309 0.61 -4.19 24.31
C PHE A 309 0.31 -5.64 24.70
N PHE A 310 1.27 -6.54 24.53
CA PHE A 310 1.20 -7.96 24.83
C PHE A 310 2.51 -8.42 25.48
N PRO A 311 2.83 -7.94 26.70
CA PRO A 311 4.11 -8.26 27.38
C PRO A 311 4.30 -9.76 27.60
N GLU A 312 3.21 -10.52 27.74
CA GLU A 312 3.19 -11.97 27.89
C GLU A 312 3.69 -12.74 26.66
N LEU A 313 3.74 -12.10 25.51
CA LEU A 313 4.23 -12.71 24.28
C LEU A 313 5.76 -12.68 24.16
N ARG A 314 6.49 -12.02 25.05
CA ARG A 314 7.95 -11.91 24.99
C ARG A 314 8.62 -13.27 24.93
N ASP A 315 8.25 -14.18 25.84
CA ASP A 315 8.79 -15.52 25.92
C ASP A 315 8.14 -16.51 24.94
N LYS A 316 7.17 -16.02 24.14
CA LYS A 316 6.48 -16.81 23.12
C LYS A 316 7.00 -16.58 21.71
N VAL A 317 7.93 -15.67 21.51
CA VAL A 317 8.54 -15.42 20.20
C VAL A 317 9.56 -16.52 19.89
N LEU A 318 9.22 -17.39 18.94
CA LEU A 318 10.11 -18.43 18.44
C LEU A 318 11.12 -17.90 17.43
N HIS A 319 10.66 -16.99 16.58
CA HIS A 319 11.47 -16.41 15.52
C HIS A 319 10.82 -15.13 15.00
N PHE A 320 11.63 -14.20 14.54
CA PHE A 320 11.16 -13.05 13.76
C PHE A 320 12.07 -12.78 12.58
N ASN A 321 11.52 -12.18 11.55
CA ASN A 321 12.24 -11.80 10.34
C ASN A 321 11.86 -10.37 9.94
N ILE A 322 12.88 -9.59 9.54
CA ILE A 322 12.67 -8.19 9.14
C ILE A 322 12.87 -8.05 7.64
N ALA A 323 11.86 -7.50 6.97
CA ALA A 323 11.96 -7.08 5.57
C ALA A 323 12.14 -5.55 5.50
N SER A 324 13.06 -5.10 4.66
CA SER A 324 13.32 -3.69 4.37
C SER A 324 12.75 -3.30 2.99
N PRO A 325 12.77 -2.03 2.59
CA PRO A 325 12.46 -1.61 1.22
C PRO A 325 13.24 -2.39 0.15
N LEU A 326 14.52 -2.73 0.39
CA LEU A 326 15.31 -3.57 -0.54
C LEU A 326 14.82 -5.02 -0.61
N THR A 327 14.17 -5.53 0.43
CA THR A 327 13.53 -6.84 0.41
C THR A 327 12.27 -6.80 -0.46
N THR A 328 11.45 -5.77 -0.30
CA THR A 328 10.26 -5.52 -1.11
C THR A 328 10.63 -5.34 -2.59
N GLN A 329 11.65 -4.52 -2.87
CA GLN A 329 12.16 -4.32 -4.23
C GLN A 329 12.59 -5.64 -4.89
N TYR A 330 13.29 -6.49 -4.15
CA TYR A 330 13.77 -7.77 -4.68
C TYR A 330 12.65 -8.77 -4.95
N TYR A 331 11.74 -8.97 -4.00
CA TYR A 331 10.70 -10.00 -4.12
C TYR A 331 9.48 -9.56 -4.92
N LEU A 332 9.10 -8.28 -4.85
CA LEU A 332 7.93 -7.74 -5.56
C LEU A 332 8.31 -6.97 -6.82
N ASN A 333 9.61 -6.81 -7.08
CA ASN A 333 10.15 -6.08 -8.25
C ASN A 333 9.61 -4.66 -8.38
N THR A 334 9.33 -3.99 -7.26
CA THR A 334 8.96 -2.58 -7.22
C THR A 334 10.15 -1.69 -7.57
N CYS A 335 9.92 -0.44 -7.99
CA CYS A 335 11.02 0.44 -8.42
C CYS A 335 11.91 0.87 -7.26
N ASP A 336 11.29 1.24 -6.14
CA ASP A 336 11.97 1.84 -4.98
C ASP A 336 11.60 1.14 -3.66
N GLY A 337 11.04 -0.08 -3.71
CA GLY A 337 10.54 -0.78 -2.52
C GLY A 337 9.23 -0.23 -1.98
N GLU A 338 8.51 0.54 -2.79
CA GLU A 338 7.26 1.20 -2.43
C GLU A 338 6.10 0.22 -2.24
N SER A 339 5.15 0.59 -1.33
CA SER A 339 4.00 -0.24 -0.99
C SER A 339 2.76 0.02 -1.83
N TYR A 340 2.55 1.25 -2.31
CA TYR A 340 1.33 1.69 -3.01
C TYR A 340 1.59 2.18 -4.45
N GLY A 341 2.72 1.82 -5.04
CA GLY A 341 3.11 2.26 -6.38
C GLY A 341 3.52 3.74 -6.41
N LEU A 342 2.89 4.55 -7.24
CA LEU A 342 3.19 5.99 -7.30
C LEU A 342 2.55 6.74 -6.13
N ASP A 343 3.21 7.82 -5.67
CA ASP A 343 2.70 8.69 -4.61
C ASP A 343 1.28 9.17 -4.91
N MET A 344 0.40 9.08 -3.91
CA MET A 344 -1.04 9.37 -4.00
C MET A 344 -1.42 10.75 -3.45
N ASN A 345 -0.48 11.70 -3.40
CA ASN A 345 -0.79 13.04 -2.96
C ASN A 345 -1.87 13.71 -3.85
N TYR A 346 -2.52 14.77 -3.34
CA TYR A 346 -3.63 15.42 -4.04
C TYR A 346 -3.22 16.02 -5.40
N TYR A 347 -1.95 16.35 -5.62
CA TYR A 347 -1.44 16.79 -6.92
C TYR A 347 -1.60 15.73 -8.01
N ARG A 348 -1.40 14.47 -7.67
CA ARG A 348 -1.58 13.38 -8.62
C ARG A 348 -3.02 13.26 -9.11
N LEU A 349 -4.00 13.45 -8.24
CA LEU A 349 -5.40 13.38 -8.61
C LEU A 349 -5.83 14.56 -9.48
N THR A 350 -5.12 15.68 -9.41
CA THR A 350 -5.54 16.93 -10.03
C THR A 350 -4.74 17.35 -11.25
N LYS A 351 -3.45 17.01 -11.34
CA LYS A 351 -2.56 17.66 -12.33
C LYS A 351 -1.73 16.72 -13.21
N SER A 352 -1.41 15.49 -12.78
CA SER A 352 -0.16 14.96 -13.30
C SER A 352 -0.25 13.86 -14.31
N ILE A 353 -1.17 12.92 -14.23
CA ILE A 353 -1.19 11.83 -15.21
C ILE A 353 -2.61 11.58 -15.63
N GLU A 354 -2.79 11.44 -16.93
CA GLU A 354 -3.97 10.73 -17.41
C GLU A 354 -3.98 9.37 -16.72
N ILE A 355 -5.01 9.12 -15.94
CA ILE A 355 -5.23 7.82 -15.25
C ILE A 355 -5.21 6.67 -16.27
N ARG A 356 -5.47 7.00 -17.54
CA ARG A 356 -5.38 6.10 -18.67
C ARG A 356 -4.34 6.61 -19.66
N PRO A 357 -3.09 6.15 -19.58
CA PRO A 357 -2.10 6.49 -20.59
C PRO A 357 -2.52 5.92 -21.95
N LYS A 358 -2.44 6.73 -22.98
CA LYS A 358 -2.67 6.28 -24.35
C LYS A 358 -1.38 5.68 -24.90
N THR A 359 -1.43 4.42 -25.25
CA THR A 359 -0.28 3.69 -25.80
C THR A 359 -0.37 3.50 -27.31
N ASN A 360 -1.52 3.80 -27.92
CA ASN A 360 -1.74 3.67 -29.38
C ASN A 360 -2.17 4.99 -30.01
#